data_95a291c7c6a5a97102c6b8e2dc7d601b
#
_entry.id   95a291c7c6a5a97102c6b8e2dc7d601b
#
_cell.length_a   1.000
_cell.length_b   1.000
_cell.length_c   1.000
_cell.angle_alpha   90.00
_cell.angle_beta   90.00
_cell.angle_gamma   90.00
#
_symmetry.space_group_name_H-M   'P 1'
#
loop_
_entity.id
_entity.type
_entity.pdbx_description
1 polymer ?
#
loop_
_entity_poly.entity_id
_entity_poly.type
_entity_poly.pdbx_seq_one_letter_code
_entity_poly.pdbx_strand_id
1 'polypeptide(L)'
;MSLSKRQSQILQVLKNSSYEVSGNDLANLLNVTSRTIRNEIKNINSLLEVKCIQSNSQGYFLDCSSEDWMKLIDVEDENIKNQLLRIVLANEVALNVDGLCEQFYMSRKRFMLILDSLKPIMQEFNLTFKVEMNRLYIIGSEFNKRALISSLIYREANNDIANIQTISLFFSDINLNELKTLVNGIVKKYSYYIKDYYGDNLILNLAIAISRMKKGFVLNESCFPDLSWDMDETSFKMVYELKAVLETNYDIVIDAHNVEYLRGLLLGLMKPVYLHNYITQMEQESDTNIYQSMKRILTKTFDYFMLDIDVDDFLINFVIHINAMINRCRLNINVNNLLQYNIQMNCPFVYEVAVFIAVEIEKEFHIRIPDSEIGFIAMHIGFAIESSMESISKIRIMFLYGNYLNIVEKVSQYIMDKYGDKVEILSQEVCSMQNPADLIVSMIDGPILLADTVQISPFLTPKDKTCVDEAIRKCEKEKTNKIIKKDLIQYFHQNLFFINEKPLSKEECISFLGQQLEDFGVVPSGFTQSVNDREELSSTCFFDHFAIPHSIELNAIKTTIAVMISKVPIKWEEQNVKFIMML
;
A
#
# COMPACT_ATOMS: atom_id res chain seq x y z
N MET A 1 -17.15 -3.86 5.00
CA MET A 1 -17.85 -5.19 4.89
C MET A 1 -19.31 -4.93 4.56
N SER A 2 -19.86 -5.52 3.50
CA SER A 2 -21.26 -5.31 3.10
C SER A 2 -22.18 -6.34 3.73
N LEU A 3 -23.38 -5.91 4.16
CA LEU A 3 -24.43 -6.80 4.61
C LEU A 3 -24.92 -7.70 3.46
N SER A 4 -25.14 -8.97 3.73
CA SER A 4 -25.79 -9.85 2.77
C SER A 4 -27.25 -9.40 2.52
N LYS A 5 -27.82 -9.76 1.36
CA LYS A 5 -29.24 -9.46 1.03
C LYS A 5 -30.19 -9.90 2.14
N ARG A 6 -29.92 -11.03 2.78
CA ARG A 6 -30.72 -11.57 3.89
C ARG A 6 -30.55 -10.75 5.16
N GLN A 7 -29.33 -10.30 5.46
CA GLN A 7 -29.03 -9.45 6.62
C GLN A 7 -29.74 -8.10 6.50
N SER A 8 -29.71 -7.48 5.32
CA SER A 8 -30.47 -6.24 5.03
C SER A 8 -31.98 -6.45 5.20
N GLN A 9 -32.51 -7.58 4.74
CA GLN A 9 -33.94 -7.91 4.92
C GLN A 9 -34.32 -8.09 6.40
N ILE A 10 -33.48 -8.73 7.20
CA ILE A 10 -33.70 -8.86 8.66
C ILE A 10 -33.77 -7.47 9.31
N LEU A 11 -32.80 -6.60 9.02
CA LEU A 11 -32.78 -5.23 9.55
C LEU A 11 -34.01 -4.42 9.13
N GLN A 12 -34.45 -4.57 7.87
CA GLN A 12 -35.62 -3.87 7.33
C GLN A 12 -36.91 -4.31 8.02
N VAL A 13 -37.07 -5.61 8.27
CA VAL A 13 -38.23 -6.14 9.01
C VAL A 13 -38.25 -5.62 10.44
N LEU A 14 -37.11 -5.69 11.15
CA LEU A 14 -37.01 -5.20 12.52
C LEU A 14 -37.19 -3.67 12.62
N LYS A 15 -36.72 -2.92 11.64
CA LYS A 15 -36.89 -1.45 11.54
C LYS A 15 -38.35 -1.03 11.37
N ASN A 16 -39.10 -1.78 10.54
CA ASN A 16 -40.50 -1.47 10.25
C ASN A 16 -41.47 -2.02 11.29
N SER A 17 -40.97 -2.80 12.24
CA SER A 17 -41.78 -3.41 13.29
C SER A 17 -41.78 -2.53 14.56
N SER A 18 -42.95 -2.13 15.01
CA SER A 18 -43.12 -1.41 16.29
C SER A 18 -43.06 -2.33 17.53
N TYR A 19 -42.89 -3.64 17.32
CA TYR A 19 -42.87 -4.68 18.34
C TYR A 19 -41.74 -5.65 18.03
N GLU A 20 -41.37 -6.46 19.06
CA GLU A 20 -40.41 -7.54 18.91
C GLU A 20 -40.89 -8.58 17.89
N VAL A 21 -40.01 -9.01 16.98
CA VAL A 21 -40.31 -10.01 15.96
C VAL A 21 -39.72 -11.35 16.39
N SER A 22 -40.56 -12.40 16.48
CA SER A 22 -40.05 -13.70 16.87
C SER A 22 -39.08 -14.28 15.83
N GLY A 23 -38.11 -15.09 16.30
CA GLY A 23 -37.18 -15.77 15.39
C GLY A 23 -37.87 -16.71 14.39
N ASN A 24 -39.07 -17.21 14.71
CA ASN A 24 -39.86 -18.04 13.83
C ASN A 24 -40.57 -17.20 12.76
N ASP A 25 -41.06 -16.01 13.08
CA ASP A 25 -41.69 -15.11 12.14
C ASP A 25 -40.66 -14.57 11.12
N LEU A 26 -39.47 -14.19 11.59
CA LEU A 26 -38.34 -13.84 10.70
C LEU A 26 -37.95 -15.01 9.81
N ALA A 27 -37.92 -16.22 10.31
CA ALA A 27 -37.58 -17.42 9.57
C ALA A 27 -38.64 -17.72 8.48
N ASN A 28 -39.92 -17.58 8.80
CA ASN A 28 -41.04 -17.75 7.86
C ASN A 28 -41.03 -16.67 6.77
N LEU A 29 -40.87 -15.39 7.15
CA LEU A 29 -40.80 -14.26 6.21
C LEU A 29 -39.66 -14.38 5.20
N LEU A 30 -38.52 -14.90 5.64
CA LEU A 30 -37.32 -15.00 4.82
C LEU A 30 -37.08 -16.40 4.24
N ASN A 31 -38.01 -17.33 4.48
CA ASN A 31 -37.97 -18.70 3.99
C ASN A 31 -36.68 -19.47 4.39
N VAL A 32 -36.29 -19.35 5.66
CA VAL A 32 -35.09 -19.98 6.26
C VAL A 32 -35.42 -20.60 7.62
N THR A 33 -34.43 -21.23 8.27
CA THR A 33 -34.61 -21.77 9.64
C THR A 33 -34.35 -20.70 10.70
N SER A 34 -34.96 -20.82 11.88
CA SER A 34 -34.70 -19.94 13.04
C SER A 34 -33.23 -20.00 13.48
N ARG A 35 -32.51 -21.10 13.21
CA ARG A 35 -31.08 -21.24 13.46
C ARG A 35 -30.28 -20.32 12.50
N THR A 36 -30.70 -20.23 11.24
CA THR A 36 -30.09 -19.33 10.25
C THR A 36 -30.30 -17.87 10.67
N ILE A 37 -31.51 -17.49 11.09
CA ILE A 37 -31.80 -16.13 11.60
C ILE A 37 -30.86 -15.78 12.78
N ARG A 38 -30.70 -16.68 13.73
CA ARG A 38 -29.81 -16.47 14.88
C ARG A 38 -28.35 -16.23 14.48
N ASN A 39 -27.87 -17.00 13.50
CA ASN A 39 -26.51 -16.84 12.99
C ASN A 39 -26.36 -15.51 12.22
N GLU A 40 -27.33 -15.15 11.38
CA GLU A 40 -27.30 -13.87 10.66
C GLU A 40 -27.32 -12.67 11.61
N ILE A 41 -28.15 -12.70 12.66
CA ILE A 41 -28.19 -11.64 13.69
C ILE A 41 -26.86 -11.54 14.44
N LYS A 42 -26.23 -12.68 14.76
CA LYS A 42 -24.90 -12.68 15.36
C LYS A 42 -23.85 -12.05 14.41
N ASN A 43 -23.93 -12.37 13.14
CA ASN A 43 -23.04 -11.81 12.12
C ASN A 43 -23.28 -10.31 11.94
N ILE A 44 -24.54 -9.83 11.89
CA ILE A 44 -24.88 -8.41 11.83
C ILE A 44 -24.28 -7.65 13.01
N ASN A 45 -24.50 -8.11 14.24
CA ASN A 45 -23.96 -7.48 15.44
C ASN A 45 -22.42 -7.50 15.49
N SER A 46 -21.79 -8.54 14.92
CA SER A 46 -20.33 -8.65 14.80
C SER A 46 -19.76 -7.70 13.75
N LEU A 47 -20.46 -7.50 12.62
CA LEU A 47 -20.07 -6.60 11.55
C LEU A 47 -20.15 -5.12 11.98
N LEU A 48 -21.12 -4.80 12.84
CA LEU A 48 -21.35 -3.43 13.31
C LEU A 48 -20.53 -3.08 14.57
N GLU A 49 -19.78 -4.07 15.12
CA GLU A 49 -19.05 -3.93 16.39
C GLU A 49 -19.93 -3.48 17.59
N VAL A 50 -21.24 -3.40 17.38
CA VAL A 50 -22.24 -2.97 18.36
C VAL A 50 -23.40 -3.97 18.37
N LYS A 51 -23.96 -4.26 19.54
CA LYS A 51 -25.17 -5.10 19.66
C LYS A 51 -26.43 -4.31 19.29
N CYS A 52 -26.60 -3.95 18.04
CA CYS A 52 -27.77 -3.22 17.54
C CYS A 52 -29.05 -4.06 17.56
N ILE A 53 -28.94 -5.37 17.32
CA ILE A 53 -30.08 -6.28 17.44
C ILE A 53 -30.01 -6.99 18.77
N GLN A 54 -30.98 -6.71 19.64
CA GLN A 54 -31.14 -7.36 20.93
C GLN A 54 -32.27 -8.39 20.86
N SER A 55 -32.31 -9.30 21.86
CA SER A 55 -33.36 -10.30 21.98
C SER A 55 -33.85 -10.37 23.41
N ASN A 56 -35.16 -10.52 23.55
CA ASN A 56 -35.83 -10.83 24.83
C ASN A 56 -36.71 -12.09 24.70
N SER A 57 -37.57 -12.34 25.67
CA SER A 57 -38.49 -13.51 25.69
C SER A 57 -39.54 -13.46 24.56
N GLN A 58 -39.80 -12.30 23.95
CA GLN A 58 -40.80 -12.10 22.91
C GLN A 58 -40.22 -12.14 21.50
N GLY A 59 -38.93 -11.81 21.35
CA GLY A 59 -38.28 -11.84 20.04
C GLY A 59 -37.05 -10.96 19.92
N TYR A 60 -36.75 -10.53 18.69
CA TYR A 60 -35.67 -9.64 18.32
C TYR A 60 -36.20 -8.24 18.10
N PHE A 61 -35.44 -7.24 18.51
CA PHE A 61 -35.73 -5.83 18.30
C PHE A 61 -34.44 -5.04 18.06
N LEU A 62 -34.58 -3.85 17.46
CA LEU A 62 -33.46 -2.93 17.27
C LEU A 62 -33.35 -2.00 18.49
N ASP A 63 -32.18 -1.98 19.12
CA ASP A 63 -31.83 -1.08 20.22
C ASP A 63 -30.50 -0.40 19.86
N CYS A 64 -30.60 0.63 19.01
CA CYS A 64 -29.45 1.34 18.46
C CYS A 64 -29.54 2.82 18.82
N SER A 65 -28.38 3.44 19.11
CA SER A 65 -28.25 4.88 19.20
C SER A 65 -28.44 5.56 17.83
N SER A 66 -28.62 6.87 17.79
CA SER A 66 -28.73 7.61 16.52
C SER A 66 -27.46 7.50 15.64
N GLU A 67 -26.28 7.38 16.27
CA GLU A 67 -25.00 7.18 15.58
C GLU A 67 -24.90 5.77 14.97
N ASP A 68 -25.37 4.76 15.68
CA ASP A 68 -25.37 3.37 15.18
C ASP A 68 -26.35 3.21 14.01
N TRP A 69 -27.45 3.98 13.99
CA TRP A 69 -28.36 4.06 12.85
C TRP A 69 -27.69 4.68 11.62
N MET A 70 -26.84 5.69 11.78
CA MET A 70 -26.11 6.27 10.66
C MET A 70 -25.17 5.25 10.02
N LYS A 71 -24.43 4.48 10.82
CA LYS A 71 -23.58 3.39 10.31
C LYS A 71 -24.38 2.32 9.56
N LEU A 72 -25.57 1.97 10.01
CA LEU A 72 -26.47 1.00 9.36
C LEU A 72 -26.98 1.54 8.01
N ILE A 73 -27.35 2.81 7.95
CA ILE A 73 -27.82 3.48 6.74
C ILE A 73 -26.67 3.59 5.72
N ASP A 74 -25.48 3.93 6.16
CA ASP A 74 -24.29 4.05 5.31
C ASP A 74 -23.93 2.71 4.65
N VAL A 75 -24.03 1.59 5.37
CA VAL A 75 -23.77 0.24 4.82
C VAL A 75 -24.85 -0.18 3.79
N GLU A 76 -26.11 0.15 4.03
CA GLU A 76 -27.19 -0.12 3.08
C GLU A 76 -27.05 0.75 1.81
N ASP A 77 -26.72 2.03 1.99
CA ASP A 77 -26.50 2.96 0.87
C ASP A 77 -25.26 2.56 0.06
N GLU A 78 -24.20 2.07 0.67
CA GLU A 78 -22.99 1.61 -0.02
C GLU A 78 -23.28 0.38 -0.93
N ASN A 79 -24.08 -0.57 -0.45
CA ASN A 79 -24.49 -1.71 -1.27
C ASN A 79 -25.35 -1.26 -2.47
N ILE A 80 -26.28 -0.33 -2.25
CA ILE A 80 -27.10 0.25 -3.33
C ILE A 80 -26.23 1.01 -4.34
N LYS A 81 -25.25 1.79 -3.88
CA LYS A 81 -24.29 2.51 -4.72
C LYS A 81 -23.55 1.56 -5.66
N ASN A 82 -22.99 0.48 -5.10
CA ASN A 82 -22.25 -0.51 -5.87
C ASN A 82 -23.14 -1.23 -6.89
N GLN A 83 -24.36 -1.64 -6.50
CA GLN A 83 -25.31 -2.26 -7.42
C GLN A 83 -25.75 -1.30 -8.53
N LEU A 84 -26.01 -0.03 -8.20
CA LEU A 84 -26.36 0.99 -9.19
C LEU A 84 -25.25 1.20 -10.21
N LEU A 85 -24.00 1.37 -9.75
CA LEU A 85 -22.84 1.51 -10.63
C LEU A 85 -22.69 0.31 -11.56
N ARG A 86 -22.85 -0.91 -11.06
CA ARG A 86 -22.81 -2.13 -11.89
C ARG A 86 -23.88 -2.13 -12.98
N ILE A 87 -25.13 -1.81 -12.62
CA ILE A 87 -26.23 -1.80 -13.57
C ILE A 87 -25.98 -0.75 -14.66
N VAL A 88 -25.55 0.45 -14.28
CA VAL A 88 -25.34 1.54 -15.24
C VAL A 88 -24.14 1.28 -16.14
N LEU A 89 -23.04 0.71 -15.59
CA LEU A 89 -21.85 0.35 -16.37
C LEU A 89 -22.08 -0.87 -17.29
N ALA A 90 -22.98 -1.78 -16.91
CA ALA A 90 -23.29 -2.97 -17.70
C ALA A 90 -24.17 -2.67 -18.93
N ASN A 91 -24.81 -1.51 -18.98
CA ASN A 91 -25.76 -1.15 -20.02
C ASN A 91 -25.18 -0.08 -20.96
N GLU A 92 -25.42 -0.27 -22.25
CA GLU A 92 -25.02 0.66 -23.31
C GLU A 92 -26.05 1.81 -23.47
N VAL A 93 -27.30 1.49 -23.18
CA VAL A 93 -28.41 2.40 -23.33
C VAL A 93 -28.72 3.11 -22.02
N ALA A 94 -29.11 4.38 -22.16
CA ALA A 94 -29.60 5.16 -21.03
C ALA A 94 -30.70 4.46 -20.25
N LEU A 95 -30.53 4.33 -18.95
CA LEU A 95 -31.45 3.66 -18.05
C LEU A 95 -32.58 4.59 -17.63
N ASN A 96 -33.79 4.07 -17.56
CA ASN A 96 -34.95 4.82 -17.08
C ASN A 96 -34.83 5.05 -15.56
N VAL A 97 -34.82 6.30 -15.13
CA VAL A 97 -34.65 6.67 -13.69
C VAL A 97 -35.81 6.15 -12.85
N ASP A 98 -37.07 6.22 -13.33
CA ASP A 98 -38.21 5.74 -12.56
C ASP A 98 -38.17 4.22 -12.42
N GLY A 99 -37.78 3.49 -13.48
CA GLY A 99 -37.57 2.04 -13.42
C GLY A 99 -36.45 1.64 -12.41
N LEU A 100 -35.37 2.43 -12.34
CA LEU A 100 -34.34 2.22 -11.31
C LEU A 100 -34.89 2.52 -9.91
N CYS A 101 -35.66 3.59 -9.73
CA CYS A 101 -36.30 3.88 -8.44
C CYS A 101 -37.23 2.75 -7.99
N GLU A 102 -38.00 2.17 -8.90
CA GLU A 102 -38.86 1.00 -8.63
C GLU A 102 -38.02 -0.24 -8.27
N GLN A 103 -36.96 -0.52 -9.04
CA GLN A 103 -36.07 -1.65 -8.82
C GLN A 103 -35.40 -1.61 -7.46
N PHE A 104 -35.00 -0.42 -7.00
CA PHE A 104 -34.35 -0.21 -5.70
C PHE A 104 -35.32 0.18 -4.58
N TYR A 105 -36.62 0.16 -4.83
CA TYR A 105 -37.68 0.52 -3.87
C TYR A 105 -37.44 1.87 -3.19
N MET A 106 -37.01 2.89 -3.94
CA MET A 106 -36.70 4.21 -3.39
C MET A 106 -37.40 5.36 -4.12
N SER A 107 -37.55 6.49 -3.42
CA SER A 107 -38.08 7.71 -4.03
C SER A 107 -37.02 8.33 -4.96
N ARG A 108 -37.50 9.06 -6.00
CA ARG A 108 -36.63 9.81 -6.92
C ARG A 108 -35.69 10.78 -6.17
N LYS A 109 -36.15 11.42 -5.08
CA LYS A 109 -35.35 12.30 -4.28
C LYS A 109 -34.14 11.55 -3.65
N ARG A 110 -34.38 10.39 -3.05
CA ARG A 110 -33.30 9.54 -2.47
C ARG A 110 -32.35 9.05 -3.56
N PHE A 111 -32.87 8.64 -4.71
CA PHE A 111 -32.06 8.22 -5.84
C PHE A 111 -31.09 9.32 -6.31
N MET A 112 -31.57 10.57 -6.43
CA MET A 112 -30.71 11.70 -6.80
C MET A 112 -29.64 11.99 -5.75
N LEU A 113 -29.94 11.86 -4.45
CA LEU A 113 -28.95 12.00 -3.38
C LEU A 113 -27.87 10.92 -3.45
N ILE A 114 -28.23 9.67 -3.80
CA ILE A 114 -27.27 8.59 -4.02
C ILE A 114 -26.37 8.92 -5.22
N LEU A 115 -26.92 9.38 -6.33
CA LEU A 115 -26.11 9.81 -7.48
C LEU A 115 -25.15 10.94 -7.11
N ASP A 116 -25.61 11.91 -6.32
CA ASP A 116 -24.75 13.01 -5.85
C ASP A 116 -23.61 12.49 -4.96
N SER A 117 -23.87 11.52 -4.10
CA SER A 117 -22.85 10.90 -3.24
C SER A 117 -21.82 10.07 -4.02
N LEU A 118 -22.12 9.64 -5.24
CA LEU A 118 -21.22 8.92 -6.13
C LEU A 118 -20.33 9.84 -6.99
N LYS A 119 -20.61 11.15 -7.02
CA LYS A 119 -19.83 12.10 -7.83
C LYS A 119 -18.32 12.08 -7.54
N PRO A 120 -17.85 12.03 -6.28
CA PRO A 120 -16.41 11.97 -6.00
C PRO A 120 -15.73 10.75 -6.65
N ILE A 121 -16.34 9.56 -6.52
CA ILE A 121 -15.84 8.33 -7.14
C ILE A 121 -15.84 8.45 -8.67
N MET A 122 -16.90 9.01 -9.26
CA MET A 122 -16.96 9.22 -10.71
C MET A 122 -15.88 10.19 -11.20
N GLN A 123 -15.62 11.26 -10.44
CA GLN A 123 -14.59 12.26 -10.76
C GLN A 123 -13.17 11.68 -10.68
N GLU A 124 -12.90 10.79 -9.73
CA GLU A 124 -11.62 10.06 -9.62
C GLU A 124 -11.26 9.34 -10.94
N PHE A 125 -12.27 8.83 -11.63
CA PHE A 125 -12.10 8.15 -12.93
C PHE A 125 -12.45 9.04 -14.14
N ASN A 126 -12.53 10.36 -13.99
CA ASN A 126 -12.93 11.29 -15.04
C ASN A 126 -14.27 10.90 -15.71
N LEU A 127 -15.22 10.42 -14.92
CA LEU A 127 -16.57 10.06 -15.34
C LEU A 127 -17.60 10.98 -14.70
N THR A 128 -18.75 11.16 -15.35
CA THR A 128 -19.86 11.93 -14.78
C THR A 128 -21.21 11.27 -15.09
N PHE A 129 -22.18 11.45 -14.18
CA PHE A 129 -23.58 11.12 -14.45
C PHE A 129 -24.27 12.27 -15.17
N LYS A 130 -25.05 11.95 -16.18
CA LYS A 130 -26.00 12.87 -16.82
C LYS A 130 -27.40 12.29 -16.75
N VAL A 131 -28.34 13.04 -16.18
CA VAL A 131 -29.78 12.70 -16.19
C VAL A 131 -30.49 13.65 -17.13
N GLU A 132 -31.07 13.13 -18.19
CA GLU A 132 -31.76 13.89 -19.21
C GLU A 132 -33.01 13.14 -19.67
N MET A 133 -34.17 13.81 -19.75
CA MET A 133 -35.45 13.21 -20.13
C MET A 133 -35.76 11.89 -19.39
N ASN A 134 -35.57 11.89 -18.06
CA ASN A 134 -35.77 10.70 -17.21
C ASN A 134 -34.85 9.51 -17.51
N ARG A 135 -33.74 9.74 -18.19
CA ARG A 135 -32.73 8.74 -18.53
C ARG A 135 -31.38 9.07 -17.89
N LEU A 136 -30.73 8.07 -17.31
CA LEU A 136 -29.41 8.15 -16.69
C LEU A 136 -28.34 7.62 -17.65
N TYR A 137 -27.30 8.42 -17.85
CA TYR A 137 -26.13 8.11 -18.67
C TYR A 137 -24.86 8.22 -17.83
N ILE A 138 -23.81 7.45 -18.17
CA ILE A 138 -22.43 7.71 -17.76
C ILE A 138 -21.67 8.32 -18.95
N ILE A 139 -21.16 9.53 -18.75
CA ILE A 139 -20.31 10.24 -19.70
C ILE A 139 -18.86 10.06 -19.32
N GLY A 140 -18.02 9.75 -20.29
CA GLY A 140 -16.58 9.55 -20.19
C GLY A 140 -16.10 8.41 -21.08
N SER A 141 -14.78 8.24 -21.19
CA SER A 141 -14.16 7.26 -22.08
C SER A 141 -14.47 5.82 -21.66
N GLU A 142 -14.47 4.90 -22.60
CA GLU A 142 -14.61 3.46 -22.30
C GLU A 142 -13.44 2.96 -21.43
N PHE A 143 -12.26 3.52 -21.64
CA PHE A 143 -11.09 3.28 -20.81
C PHE A 143 -11.35 3.56 -19.32
N ASN A 144 -11.87 4.74 -19.00
CA ASN A 144 -12.19 5.14 -17.63
C ASN A 144 -13.31 4.27 -17.03
N LYS A 145 -14.27 3.83 -17.85
CA LYS A 145 -15.31 2.89 -17.40
C LYS A 145 -14.73 1.54 -17.02
N ARG A 146 -13.79 0.99 -17.81
CA ARG A 146 -13.09 -0.26 -17.48
C ARG A 146 -12.29 -0.14 -16.16
N ALA A 147 -11.60 0.98 -15.95
CA ALA A 147 -10.88 1.25 -14.71
C ALA A 147 -11.82 1.30 -13.49
N LEU A 148 -12.97 1.98 -13.60
CA LEU A 148 -14.00 2.00 -12.55
C LEU A 148 -14.56 0.59 -12.27
N ILE A 149 -14.86 -0.21 -13.29
CA ILE A 149 -15.33 -1.60 -13.12
C ILE A 149 -14.30 -2.42 -12.35
N SER A 150 -13.01 -2.32 -12.71
CA SER A 150 -11.92 -2.99 -12.01
C SER A 150 -11.88 -2.60 -10.52
N SER A 151 -11.93 -1.30 -10.22
CA SER A 151 -11.95 -0.77 -8.85
C SER A 151 -13.15 -1.29 -8.04
N LEU A 152 -14.34 -1.31 -8.63
CA LEU A 152 -15.55 -1.82 -7.96
C LEU A 152 -15.45 -3.30 -7.60
N ILE A 153 -14.92 -4.14 -8.51
CA ILE A 153 -14.73 -5.56 -8.26
C ILE A 153 -13.73 -5.78 -7.10
N TYR A 154 -12.65 -4.99 -7.05
CA TYR A 154 -11.69 -5.05 -5.93
C TYR A 154 -12.32 -4.63 -4.60
N ARG A 155 -13.09 -3.55 -4.56
CA ARG A 155 -13.78 -3.09 -3.34
C ARG A 155 -14.76 -4.12 -2.81
N GLU A 156 -15.50 -4.80 -3.70
CA GLU A 156 -16.46 -5.83 -3.29
C GLU A 156 -15.82 -7.14 -2.85
N ALA A 157 -14.62 -7.44 -3.35
CA ALA A 157 -13.81 -8.55 -2.84
C ALA A 157 -13.25 -8.30 -1.43
N ASN A 158 -13.66 -7.22 -0.74
CA ASN A 158 -13.29 -6.83 0.63
C ASN A 158 -11.79 -6.56 0.82
N ASN A 159 -11.08 -6.07 -0.19
CA ASN A 159 -9.61 -5.95 -0.16
C ASN A 159 -8.86 -7.25 0.25
N ASP A 160 -9.57 -8.32 0.59
CA ASP A 160 -9.00 -9.65 0.64
C ASP A 160 -8.53 -9.99 -0.77
N ILE A 161 -7.41 -10.66 -0.86
CA ILE A 161 -6.78 -11.07 -2.12
C ILE A 161 -7.90 -11.42 -3.11
N ALA A 162 -8.13 -10.53 -4.09
CA ALA A 162 -9.08 -10.80 -5.16
C ALA A 162 -8.51 -11.99 -5.92
N ASN A 163 -8.74 -13.19 -5.38
CA ASN A 163 -8.31 -14.42 -6.03
C ASN A 163 -9.25 -14.69 -7.20
N ILE A 164 -8.76 -15.46 -8.14
CA ILE A 164 -9.49 -15.78 -9.37
C ILE A 164 -10.87 -16.39 -9.09
N GLN A 165 -11.07 -17.03 -7.94
CA GLN A 165 -12.34 -17.62 -7.52
C GLN A 165 -13.39 -16.54 -7.21
N THR A 166 -13.00 -15.48 -6.51
CA THR A 166 -13.86 -14.33 -6.20
C THR A 166 -14.16 -13.55 -7.48
N ILE A 167 -13.16 -13.32 -8.33
CA ILE A 167 -13.32 -12.63 -9.61
C ILE A 167 -14.27 -13.42 -10.54
N SER A 168 -14.25 -14.76 -10.53
CA SER A 168 -15.09 -15.60 -11.39
C SER A 168 -16.59 -15.40 -11.15
N LEU A 169 -17.01 -14.94 -9.98
CA LEU A 169 -18.41 -14.63 -9.68
C LEU A 169 -18.97 -13.48 -10.53
N PHE A 170 -18.11 -12.65 -11.11
CA PHE A 170 -18.51 -11.50 -11.92
C PHE A 170 -18.54 -11.82 -13.43
N PHE A 171 -17.96 -12.94 -13.86
CA PHE A 171 -17.81 -13.32 -15.27
C PHE A 171 -18.31 -14.74 -15.51
N SER A 172 -19.63 -14.90 -15.70
CA SER A 172 -20.24 -16.23 -15.89
C SER A 172 -19.90 -16.89 -17.24
N ASP A 173 -19.50 -16.09 -18.23
CA ASP A 173 -19.26 -16.49 -19.62
C ASP A 173 -17.76 -16.54 -19.99
N ILE A 174 -16.88 -16.35 -19.00
CA ILE A 174 -15.42 -16.37 -19.18
C ILE A 174 -14.79 -17.33 -18.18
N ASN A 175 -14.12 -18.37 -18.67
CA ASN A 175 -13.32 -19.25 -17.82
C ASN A 175 -11.98 -18.58 -17.45
N LEU A 176 -11.89 -17.98 -16.27
CA LEU A 176 -10.71 -17.24 -15.85
C LEU A 176 -9.47 -18.10 -15.65
N ASN A 177 -9.61 -19.37 -15.26
CA ASN A 177 -8.46 -20.28 -15.12
C ASN A 177 -7.88 -20.65 -16.49
N GLU A 178 -8.72 -20.85 -17.48
CA GLU A 178 -8.30 -21.08 -18.86
C GLU A 178 -7.61 -19.82 -19.42
N LEU A 179 -8.21 -18.64 -19.25
CA LEU A 179 -7.61 -17.37 -19.64
C LEU A 179 -6.23 -17.18 -18.98
N LYS A 180 -6.08 -17.46 -17.68
CA LYS A 180 -4.80 -17.39 -16.96
C LYS A 180 -3.76 -18.34 -17.55
N THR A 181 -4.17 -19.55 -17.92
CA THR A 181 -3.26 -20.54 -18.51
C THR A 181 -2.78 -20.10 -19.89
N LEU A 182 -3.69 -19.59 -20.73
CA LEU A 182 -3.35 -19.06 -22.06
C LEU A 182 -2.38 -17.89 -21.98
N VAL A 183 -2.68 -16.92 -21.13
CA VAL A 183 -1.84 -15.72 -20.96
C VAL A 183 -0.44 -16.08 -20.44
N ASN A 184 -0.37 -16.90 -19.39
CA ASN A 184 0.92 -17.36 -18.85
C ASN A 184 1.76 -18.14 -19.87
N GLY A 185 1.11 -18.94 -20.72
CA GLY A 185 1.78 -19.66 -21.80
C GLY A 185 2.43 -18.71 -22.81
N ILE A 186 1.71 -17.69 -23.24
CA ILE A 186 2.21 -16.67 -24.16
C ILE A 186 3.35 -15.87 -23.52
N VAL A 187 3.13 -15.33 -22.32
CA VAL A 187 4.12 -14.51 -21.61
C VAL A 187 5.44 -15.26 -21.40
N LYS A 188 5.36 -16.54 -20.99
CA LYS A 188 6.54 -17.41 -20.81
C LYS A 188 7.29 -17.69 -22.12
N LYS A 189 6.58 -17.86 -23.23
CA LYS A 189 7.17 -18.08 -24.57
C LYS A 189 8.10 -16.93 -24.98
N TYR A 190 7.76 -15.72 -24.59
CA TYR A 190 8.54 -14.52 -24.87
C TYR A 190 9.57 -14.15 -23.78
N SER A 191 9.85 -15.08 -22.85
CA SER A 191 10.82 -14.85 -21.75
C SER A 191 10.43 -13.73 -20.79
N TYR A 192 9.13 -13.59 -20.55
CA TYR A 192 8.57 -12.76 -19.50
C TYR A 192 7.90 -13.62 -18.43
N TYR A 193 7.65 -13.04 -17.29
CA TYR A 193 6.85 -13.65 -16.22
C TYR A 193 5.96 -12.64 -15.53
N ILE A 194 4.87 -13.11 -14.96
CA ILE A 194 3.93 -12.31 -14.17
C ILE A 194 4.13 -12.71 -12.72
N LYS A 195 4.40 -11.73 -11.83
CA LYS A 195 4.46 -12.01 -10.39
C LYS A 195 3.07 -12.42 -9.89
N ASP A 196 3.02 -13.34 -8.92
CA ASP A 196 1.76 -13.93 -8.44
C ASP A 196 0.71 -12.88 -8.06
N TYR A 197 1.10 -11.82 -7.36
CA TYR A 197 0.17 -10.75 -6.95
C TYR A 197 -0.30 -9.83 -8.09
N TYR A 198 0.36 -9.84 -9.25
CA TYR A 198 -0.11 -9.14 -10.46
C TYR A 198 -0.94 -10.03 -11.39
N GLY A 199 -0.82 -11.35 -11.25
CA GLY A 199 -1.46 -12.30 -12.14
C GLY A 199 -2.98 -12.19 -12.15
N ASP A 200 -3.59 -12.17 -10.99
CA ASP A 200 -5.05 -12.09 -10.87
C ASP A 200 -5.58 -10.71 -11.30
N ASN A 201 -4.78 -9.64 -11.12
CA ASN A 201 -5.09 -8.31 -11.64
C ASN A 201 -5.10 -8.27 -13.17
N LEU A 202 -4.11 -8.86 -13.81
CA LEU A 202 -4.07 -8.95 -15.27
C LEU A 202 -5.29 -9.70 -15.80
N ILE A 203 -5.61 -10.86 -15.20
CA ILE A 203 -6.76 -11.66 -15.62
C ILE A 203 -8.08 -10.91 -15.42
N LEU A 204 -8.24 -10.18 -14.32
CA LEU A 204 -9.40 -9.32 -14.09
C LEU A 204 -9.57 -8.28 -15.22
N ASN A 205 -8.51 -7.51 -15.51
CA ASN A 205 -8.58 -6.46 -16.53
C ASN A 205 -8.78 -7.02 -17.94
N LEU A 206 -8.21 -8.18 -18.26
CA LEU A 206 -8.46 -8.90 -19.51
C LEU A 206 -9.92 -9.39 -19.58
N ALA A 207 -10.47 -9.95 -18.51
CA ALA A 207 -11.86 -10.40 -18.46
C ALA A 207 -12.85 -9.22 -18.62
N ILE A 208 -12.54 -8.08 -18.00
CA ILE A 208 -13.32 -6.85 -18.20
C ILE A 208 -13.28 -6.45 -19.68
N ALA A 209 -12.09 -6.38 -20.29
CA ALA A 209 -11.93 -6.00 -21.68
C ALA A 209 -12.71 -6.94 -22.63
N ILE A 210 -12.57 -8.26 -22.43
CA ILE A 210 -13.31 -9.28 -23.22
C ILE A 210 -14.83 -9.10 -23.07
N SER A 211 -15.31 -8.99 -21.82
CA SER A 211 -16.74 -8.81 -21.54
C SER A 211 -17.30 -7.52 -22.16
N ARG A 212 -16.51 -6.44 -22.14
CA ARG A 212 -16.89 -5.16 -22.75
C ARG A 212 -16.91 -5.25 -24.28
N MET A 213 -15.90 -5.84 -24.89
CA MET A 213 -15.83 -6.04 -26.35
C MET A 213 -16.96 -6.94 -26.86
N LYS A 214 -17.30 -8.03 -26.14
CA LYS A 214 -18.47 -8.88 -26.48
C LYS A 214 -19.79 -8.11 -26.53
N LYS A 215 -19.92 -7.06 -25.71
CA LYS A 215 -21.10 -6.19 -25.66
C LYS A 215 -21.02 -5.02 -26.65
N GLY A 216 -20.02 -4.95 -27.52
CA GLY A 216 -19.85 -3.90 -28.51
C GLY A 216 -19.26 -2.58 -28.01
N PHE A 217 -18.78 -2.51 -26.76
CA PHE A 217 -18.13 -1.30 -26.24
C PHE A 217 -16.72 -1.15 -26.81
N VAL A 218 -16.47 -0.06 -27.52
CA VAL A 218 -15.22 0.19 -28.26
C VAL A 218 -14.43 1.32 -27.62
N LEU A 219 -13.10 1.19 -27.62
CA LEU A 219 -12.19 2.29 -27.30
C LEU A 219 -12.11 3.21 -28.53
N ASN A 220 -12.73 4.38 -28.45
CA ASN A 220 -12.86 5.29 -29.60
C ASN A 220 -11.73 6.30 -29.77
N GLU A 221 -10.82 6.39 -28.82
CA GLU A 221 -9.72 7.34 -28.80
C GLU A 221 -8.42 6.63 -28.43
N SER A 222 -7.30 7.10 -28.99
CA SER A 222 -5.97 6.78 -28.46
C SER A 222 -5.90 7.28 -27.02
N CYS A 223 -6.25 6.41 -26.08
CA CYS A 223 -6.25 6.73 -24.65
C CYS A 223 -4.83 6.86 -24.08
N PHE A 224 -3.82 6.67 -24.91
CA PHE A 224 -2.45 6.56 -24.48
C PHE A 224 -1.64 7.70 -25.07
N PRO A 225 -1.22 8.69 -24.26
CA PRO A 225 -0.16 9.59 -24.69
C PRO A 225 1.05 8.72 -25.02
N ASP A 226 1.56 8.89 -26.24
CA ASP A 226 2.74 8.24 -26.81
C ASP A 226 3.43 7.19 -25.93
N LEU A 227 3.07 5.92 -26.12
CA LEU A 227 3.84 4.78 -25.63
C LEU A 227 5.12 4.58 -26.46
N SER A 228 5.65 5.68 -27.02
CA SER A 228 6.75 5.69 -28.00
C SER A 228 8.09 5.22 -27.43
N TRP A 229 8.20 5.10 -26.12
CA TRP A 229 9.48 4.83 -25.47
C TRP A 229 9.73 3.37 -25.07
N ASP A 230 8.83 2.45 -25.43
CA ASP A 230 9.04 1.01 -25.20
C ASP A 230 8.71 0.21 -26.47
N MET A 231 9.45 0.50 -27.53
CA MET A 231 9.31 -0.11 -28.87
C MET A 231 10.08 -1.44 -28.94
N ASP A 232 9.94 -2.32 -27.94
CA ASP A 232 10.47 -3.68 -28.04
C ASP A 232 9.62 -4.50 -29.02
N GLU A 233 10.26 -4.95 -30.11
CA GLU A 233 9.66 -5.81 -31.12
C GLU A 233 9.03 -7.07 -30.50
N THR A 234 9.58 -7.55 -29.39
CA THR A 234 9.12 -8.72 -28.63
C THR A 234 7.76 -8.48 -28.02
N SER A 235 7.53 -7.31 -27.41
CA SER A 235 6.24 -6.94 -26.81
C SER A 235 5.14 -6.83 -27.87
N PHE A 236 5.45 -6.31 -29.05
CA PHE A 236 4.49 -6.29 -30.17
C PHE A 236 4.11 -7.69 -30.62
N LYS A 237 5.09 -8.57 -30.87
CA LYS A 237 4.82 -9.97 -31.26
C LYS A 237 3.95 -10.68 -30.25
N MET A 238 4.23 -10.48 -28.96
CA MET A 238 3.49 -11.09 -27.85
C MET A 238 2.04 -10.60 -27.81
N VAL A 239 1.78 -9.31 -27.95
CA VAL A 239 0.43 -8.73 -27.94
C VAL A 239 -0.38 -9.20 -29.15
N TYR A 240 0.22 -9.29 -30.33
CA TYR A 240 -0.48 -9.79 -31.51
C TYR A 240 -0.79 -11.27 -31.42
N GLU A 241 0.07 -12.09 -30.79
CA GLU A 241 -0.25 -13.49 -30.50
C GLU A 241 -1.41 -13.60 -29.49
N LEU A 242 -1.37 -12.78 -28.40
CA LEU A 242 -2.46 -12.69 -27.44
C LEU A 242 -3.78 -12.28 -28.12
N LYS A 243 -3.75 -11.26 -29.00
CA LYS A 243 -4.90 -10.83 -29.79
C LYS A 243 -5.51 -12.00 -30.54
N ALA A 244 -4.72 -12.71 -31.34
CA ALA A 244 -5.20 -13.82 -32.17
C ALA A 244 -5.83 -14.94 -31.31
N VAL A 245 -5.23 -15.26 -30.17
CA VAL A 245 -5.77 -16.26 -29.23
C VAL A 245 -7.09 -15.78 -28.60
N LEU A 246 -7.18 -14.50 -28.19
CA LEU A 246 -8.40 -13.98 -27.59
C LEU A 246 -9.54 -13.88 -28.61
N GLU A 247 -9.28 -13.42 -29.83
CA GLU A 247 -10.27 -13.36 -30.91
C GLU A 247 -10.85 -14.74 -31.23
N THR A 248 -9.98 -15.77 -31.28
CA THR A 248 -10.40 -17.15 -31.57
C THR A 248 -11.22 -17.77 -30.44
N ASN A 249 -10.84 -17.56 -29.17
CA ASN A 249 -11.48 -18.24 -28.05
C ASN A 249 -12.77 -17.54 -27.58
N TYR A 250 -12.90 -16.24 -27.80
CA TYR A 250 -14.00 -15.45 -27.24
C TYR A 250 -14.94 -14.85 -28.29
N ASP A 251 -14.69 -15.07 -29.57
CA ASP A 251 -15.49 -14.53 -30.71
C ASP A 251 -15.64 -13.00 -30.62
N ILE A 252 -14.53 -12.31 -30.49
CA ILE A 252 -14.43 -10.85 -30.41
C ILE A 252 -13.51 -10.32 -31.49
N VAL A 253 -13.66 -9.04 -31.83
CA VAL A 253 -12.75 -8.31 -32.72
C VAL A 253 -11.96 -7.30 -31.90
N ILE A 254 -10.63 -7.39 -31.96
CA ILE A 254 -9.73 -6.51 -31.22
C ILE A 254 -9.12 -5.50 -32.20
N ASP A 255 -9.60 -4.27 -32.13
CA ASP A 255 -9.09 -3.15 -32.95
C ASP A 255 -7.73 -2.61 -32.49
N ALA A 256 -7.18 -1.64 -33.18
CA ALA A 256 -5.88 -1.07 -32.87
C ALA A 256 -5.81 -0.45 -31.46
N HIS A 257 -6.85 0.23 -31.00
CA HIS A 257 -6.88 0.85 -29.67
C HIS A 257 -6.92 -0.21 -28.55
N ASN A 258 -7.67 -1.30 -28.76
CA ASN A 258 -7.68 -2.43 -27.84
C ASN A 258 -6.33 -3.17 -27.85
N VAL A 259 -5.60 -3.25 -28.97
CA VAL A 259 -4.23 -3.80 -29.02
C VAL A 259 -3.30 -2.96 -28.16
N GLU A 260 -3.35 -1.64 -28.26
CA GLU A 260 -2.57 -0.73 -27.40
C GLU A 260 -2.90 -0.93 -25.91
N TYR A 261 -4.20 -1.01 -25.59
CA TYR A 261 -4.65 -1.29 -24.21
C TYR A 261 -4.11 -2.63 -23.68
N LEU A 262 -4.20 -3.70 -24.45
CA LEU A 262 -3.66 -5.03 -24.07
C LEU A 262 -2.14 -4.97 -23.87
N ARG A 263 -1.43 -4.24 -24.73
CA ARG A 263 0.00 -4.04 -24.59
C ARG A 263 0.35 -3.31 -23.30
N GLY A 264 -0.36 -2.23 -22.98
CA GLY A 264 -0.17 -1.50 -21.74
C GLY A 264 -0.43 -2.35 -20.50
N LEU A 265 -1.48 -3.19 -20.51
CA LEU A 265 -1.76 -4.14 -19.43
C LEU A 265 -0.60 -5.11 -19.22
N LEU A 266 -0.08 -5.69 -20.30
CA LEU A 266 1.05 -6.62 -20.22
C LEU A 266 2.31 -5.92 -19.68
N LEU A 267 2.71 -4.80 -20.27
CA LEU A 267 3.90 -4.05 -19.86
C LEU A 267 3.81 -3.52 -18.41
N GLY A 268 2.61 -3.19 -17.94
CA GLY A 268 2.39 -2.74 -16.57
C GLY A 268 2.46 -3.86 -15.52
N LEU A 269 2.25 -5.13 -15.90
CA LEU A 269 2.03 -6.21 -14.94
C LEU A 269 2.99 -7.40 -15.08
N MET A 270 3.82 -7.42 -16.12
CA MET A 270 4.83 -8.46 -16.33
C MET A 270 6.26 -7.94 -16.17
N LYS A 271 7.23 -8.86 -16.04
CA LYS A 271 8.66 -8.56 -15.96
C LYS A 271 9.47 -9.47 -16.88
N PRO A 272 10.57 -8.97 -17.46
CA PRO A 272 11.49 -9.80 -18.25
C PRO A 272 12.23 -10.80 -17.35
N VAL A 273 12.52 -11.98 -17.88
CA VAL A 273 13.33 -13.00 -17.19
C VAL A 273 14.80 -12.61 -17.18
N TYR A 274 15.30 -12.05 -18.28
CA TYR A 274 16.70 -11.64 -18.45
C TYR A 274 16.86 -10.14 -18.23
N LEU A 275 17.10 -9.74 -17.00
CA LEU A 275 17.19 -8.35 -16.56
C LEU A 275 18.34 -7.57 -17.23
N HIS A 276 19.51 -8.18 -17.33
CA HIS A 276 20.72 -7.50 -17.84
C HIS A 276 20.59 -7.06 -19.30
N ASN A 277 20.05 -7.91 -20.16
CA ASN A 277 19.84 -7.59 -21.58
C ASN A 277 18.79 -6.46 -21.76
N TYR A 278 17.76 -6.47 -20.93
CA TYR A 278 16.69 -5.47 -20.95
C TYR A 278 17.22 -4.08 -20.58
N ILE A 279 18.12 -3.99 -19.60
CA ILE A 279 18.71 -2.72 -19.16
C ILE A 279 19.69 -2.17 -20.18
N THR A 280 20.57 -3.00 -20.73
CA THR A 280 21.50 -2.59 -21.78
C THR A 280 20.76 -2.01 -22.98
N GLN A 281 19.58 -2.53 -23.28
CA GLN A 281 18.70 -2.02 -24.32
C GLN A 281 18.07 -0.68 -23.91
N MET A 282 17.58 -0.54 -22.69
CA MET A 282 17.05 0.71 -22.14
C MET A 282 18.10 1.83 -22.09
N GLU A 283 19.35 1.52 -21.80
CA GLU A 283 20.45 2.49 -21.79
C GLU A 283 20.80 3.04 -23.19
N GLN A 284 20.55 2.24 -24.23
CA GLN A 284 20.92 2.57 -25.60
C GLN A 284 19.83 3.29 -26.42
N GLU A 285 18.55 3.10 -26.06
CA GLU A 285 17.43 3.42 -26.95
C GLU A 285 16.66 4.72 -26.62
N SER A 286 16.91 5.45 -25.52
CA SER A 286 16.02 6.55 -25.16
C SER A 286 16.64 7.91 -24.87
N ASP A 287 16.17 8.95 -25.60
CA ASP A 287 16.38 10.38 -25.31
C ASP A 287 15.63 10.84 -24.03
N THR A 288 14.64 10.08 -23.53
CA THR A 288 13.97 10.29 -22.24
C THR A 288 14.31 9.15 -21.29
N ASN A 289 15.50 9.19 -20.78
CA ASN A 289 16.09 8.06 -20.10
C ASN A 289 15.54 7.93 -18.67
N ILE A 290 14.51 7.06 -18.49
CA ILE A 290 13.97 6.71 -17.18
C ILE A 290 15.09 6.26 -16.22
N TYR A 291 16.11 5.59 -16.74
CA TYR A 291 17.28 5.17 -15.98
C TYR A 291 18.03 6.38 -15.41
N GLN A 292 18.31 7.41 -16.23
CA GLN A 292 18.99 8.61 -15.77
C GLN A 292 18.14 9.44 -14.81
N SER A 293 16.84 9.54 -15.07
CA SER A 293 15.91 10.22 -14.16
C SER A 293 15.86 9.51 -12.81
N MET A 294 15.76 8.17 -12.78
CA MET A 294 15.77 7.41 -11.55
C MET A 294 17.11 7.51 -10.80
N LYS A 295 18.24 7.43 -11.51
CA LYS A 295 19.55 7.61 -10.91
C LYS A 295 19.65 8.96 -10.20
N ARG A 296 19.22 10.04 -10.86
CA ARG A 296 19.20 11.40 -10.29
C ARG A 296 18.28 11.52 -9.09
N ILE A 297 17.05 10.97 -9.17
CA ILE A 297 16.08 11.00 -8.08
C ILE A 297 16.60 10.22 -6.88
N LEU A 298 17.14 9.02 -7.09
CA LEU A 298 17.68 8.19 -6.01
C LEU A 298 18.89 8.83 -5.35
N THR A 299 19.84 9.35 -6.13
CA THR A 299 21.00 10.07 -5.58
C THR A 299 20.55 11.24 -4.71
N LYS A 300 19.65 12.09 -5.24
CA LYS A 300 19.07 13.20 -4.47
C LYS A 300 18.39 12.72 -3.18
N THR A 301 17.63 11.63 -3.26
CA THR A 301 16.90 11.10 -2.10
C THR A 301 17.83 10.51 -1.05
N PHE A 302 18.81 9.72 -1.46
CA PHE A 302 19.72 9.07 -0.52
C PHE A 302 20.63 10.10 0.16
N ASP A 303 21.09 11.12 -0.57
CA ASP A 303 21.82 12.25 0.01
C ASP A 303 20.93 13.01 1.03
N TYR A 304 19.67 13.28 0.68
CA TYR A 304 18.72 14.01 1.50
C TYR A 304 18.43 13.30 2.84
N PHE A 305 18.18 12.00 2.78
CA PHE A 305 17.91 11.18 3.97
C PHE A 305 19.15 10.58 4.61
N MET A 306 20.36 10.95 4.15
CA MET A 306 21.66 10.43 4.63
C MET A 306 21.71 8.88 4.63
N LEU A 307 21.19 8.26 3.58
CA LEU A 307 21.20 6.81 3.40
C LEU A 307 22.50 6.37 2.72
N ASP A 308 23.25 5.49 3.37
CA ASP A 308 24.45 4.88 2.80
C ASP A 308 24.07 3.64 1.96
N ILE A 309 23.47 3.90 0.80
CA ILE A 309 23.04 2.88 -0.15
C ILE A 309 23.73 3.14 -1.49
N ASP A 310 24.36 2.10 -2.05
CA ASP A 310 24.91 2.19 -3.40
C ASP A 310 23.78 2.30 -4.43
N VAL A 311 23.73 3.46 -5.10
CA VAL A 311 22.67 3.76 -6.08
C VAL A 311 22.75 2.79 -7.27
N ASP A 312 23.93 2.45 -7.75
CA ASP A 312 24.11 1.66 -8.98
C ASP A 312 23.67 0.20 -8.75
N ASP A 313 23.93 -0.37 -7.59
CA ASP A 313 23.47 -1.71 -7.22
C ASP A 313 21.95 -1.77 -7.06
N PHE A 314 21.36 -0.72 -6.49
CA PHE A 314 19.91 -0.65 -6.25
C PHE A 314 19.11 -0.34 -7.52
N LEU A 315 19.68 0.50 -8.41
CA LEU A 315 19.01 1.15 -9.54
C LEU A 315 18.34 0.16 -10.51
N ILE A 316 19.02 -0.94 -10.82
CA ILE A 316 18.61 -1.90 -11.85
C ILE A 316 17.20 -2.47 -11.59
N ASN A 317 17.01 -3.06 -10.43
CA ASN A 317 15.74 -3.66 -10.05
C ASN A 317 14.65 -2.61 -9.83
N PHE A 318 15.05 -1.43 -9.37
CA PHE A 318 14.17 -0.31 -9.11
C PHE A 318 13.61 0.29 -10.40
N VAL A 319 14.47 0.55 -11.41
CA VAL A 319 14.03 1.09 -12.71
C VAL A 319 12.98 0.21 -13.38
N ILE A 320 13.17 -1.11 -13.36
CA ILE A 320 12.20 -2.05 -13.94
C ILE A 320 10.85 -1.97 -13.22
N HIS A 321 10.89 -1.84 -11.89
CA HIS A 321 9.65 -1.68 -11.12
C HIS A 321 8.97 -0.35 -11.47
N ILE A 322 9.73 0.75 -11.47
CA ILE A 322 9.19 2.09 -11.75
C ILE A 322 8.65 2.21 -13.17
N ASN A 323 9.33 1.63 -14.17
CA ASN A 323 8.82 1.62 -15.53
C ASN A 323 7.43 0.95 -15.62
N ALA A 324 7.29 -0.24 -15.03
CA ALA A 324 6.01 -0.92 -14.97
C ALA A 324 4.96 -0.13 -14.18
N MET A 325 5.35 0.52 -13.08
CA MET A 325 4.48 1.39 -12.28
C MET A 325 3.98 2.59 -13.07
N ILE A 326 4.85 3.30 -13.79
CA ILE A 326 4.46 4.45 -14.62
C ILE A 326 3.40 4.02 -15.66
N ASN A 327 3.59 2.86 -16.28
CA ASN A 327 2.59 2.30 -17.20
C ASN A 327 1.25 2.03 -16.49
N ARG A 328 1.26 1.44 -15.29
CA ARG A 328 0.03 1.23 -14.51
C ARG A 328 -0.66 2.54 -14.14
N CYS A 329 0.09 3.52 -13.67
CA CYS A 329 -0.46 4.84 -13.33
C CYS A 329 -1.11 5.52 -14.55
N ARG A 330 -0.46 5.51 -15.71
CA ARG A 330 -1.01 6.06 -16.95
C ARG A 330 -2.26 5.33 -17.42
N LEU A 331 -2.33 4.04 -17.17
CA LEU A 331 -3.45 3.19 -17.52
C LEU A 331 -4.55 3.13 -16.45
N ASN A 332 -4.41 3.87 -15.35
CA ASN A 332 -5.31 3.79 -14.18
C ASN A 332 -5.54 2.33 -13.72
N ILE A 333 -4.50 1.49 -13.81
CA ILE A 333 -4.56 0.11 -13.33
C ILE A 333 -4.31 0.13 -11.83
N ASN A 334 -5.34 -0.08 -11.05
CA ASN A 334 -5.21 -0.21 -9.60
C ASN A 334 -4.62 -1.58 -9.24
N VAL A 335 -3.53 -1.57 -8.52
CA VAL A 335 -2.92 -2.77 -7.94
C VAL A 335 -3.03 -2.65 -6.42
N ASN A 336 -3.63 -3.65 -5.79
CA ASN A 336 -3.73 -3.66 -4.33
C ASN A 336 -2.41 -4.11 -3.71
N ASN A 337 -1.91 -3.35 -2.74
CA ASN A 337 -0.76 -3.70 -1.94
C ASN A 337 -1.21 -4.02 -0.51
N LEU A 338 -1.33 -5.31 -0.19
CA LEU A 338 -1.77 -5.77 1.12
C LEU A 338 -0.85 -5.36 2.28
N LEU A 339 0.41 -5.02 1.97
CA LEU A 339 1.40 -4.61 2.97
C LEU A 339 1.46 -3.09 3.15
N GLN A 340 0.79 -2.30 2.29
CA GLN A 340 0.85 -0.84 2.32
C GLN A 340 0.56 -0.28 3.71
N TYR A 341 -0.60 -0.61 4.28
CA TYR A 341 -1.00 -0.14 5.61
C TYR A 341 0.00 -0.57 6.69
N ASN A 342 0.45 -1.83 6.64
CA ASN A 342 1.43 -2.35 7.59
C ASN A 342 2.77 -1.60 7.50
N ILE A 343 3.27 -1.35 6.29
CA ILE A 343 4.52 -0.61 6.06
C ILE A 343 4.37 0.84 6.54
N GLN A 344 3.28 1.51 6.18
CA GLN A 344 3.01 2.88 6.61
C GLN A 344 2.99 3.00 8.13
N MET A 345 2.34 2.06 8.82
CA MET A 345 2.17 2.12 10.28
C MET A 345 3.42 1.67 11.05
N ASN A 346 4.16 0.68 10.57
CA ASN A 346 5.27 0.08 11.31
C ASN A 346 6.66 0.50 10.82
N CYS A 347 6.77 1.05 9.60
CA CYS A 347 8.02 1.49 8.99
C CYS A 347 7.91 2.94 8.49
N PRO A 348 7.53 3.91 9.34
CA PRO A 348 7.21 5.27 8.91
C PRO A 348 8.36 5.96 8.16
N PHE A 349 9.60 5.77 8.59
CA PHE A 349 10.77 6.35 7.92
C PHE A 349 10.92 5.81 6.49
N VAL A 350 10.79 4.50 6.30
CA VAL A 350 10.87 3.87 4.97
C VAL A 350 9.74 4.39 4.06
N TYR A 351 8.54 4.53 4.64
CA TYR A 351 7.39 5.05 3.90
C TYR A 351 7.59 6.50 3.48
N GLU A 352 8.19 7.33 4.35
CA GLU A 352 8.51 8.73 4.07
C GLU A 352 9.50 8.87 2.91
N VAL A 353 10.57 8.08 2.92
CA VAL A 353 11.53 8.03 1.80
C VAL A 353 10.81 7.67 0.49
N ALA A 354 9.89 6.72 0.55
CA ALA A 354 9.11 6.30 -0.61
C ALA A 354 8.17 7.40 -1.13
N VAL A 355 7.52 8.15 -0.23
CA VAL A 355 6.68 9.32 -0.60
C VAL A 355 7.52 10.39 -1.28
N PHE A 356 8.71 10.70 -0.76
CA PHE A 356 9.61 11.68 -1.38
C PHE A 356 10.01 11.26 -2.81
N ILE A 357 10.36 9.98 -3.01
CA ILE A 357 10.65 9.43 -4.35
C ILE A 357 9.41 9.53 -5.25
N ALA A 358 8.23 9.18 -4.75
CA ALA A 358 6.99 9.24 -5.51
C ALA A 358 6.70 10.66 -6.00
N VAL A 359 6.84 11.66 -5.14
CA VAL A 359 6.66 13.09 -5.50
C VAL A 359 7.61 13.54 -6.60
N GLU A 360 8.89 13.14 -6.53
CA GLU A 360 9.86 13.49 -7.58
C GLU A 360 9.54 12.78 -8.91
N ILE A 361 9.05 11.54 -8.86
CA ILE A 361 8.59 10.81 -10.05
C ILE A 361 7.32 11.46 -10.64
N GLU A 362 6.35 11.86 -9.82
CA GLU A 362 5.14 12.56 -10.27
C GLU A 362 5.47 13.85 -11.01
N LYS A 363 6.40 14.64 -10.49
CA LYS A 363 6.88 15.88 -11.12
C LYS A 363 7.57 15.61 -12.47
N GLU A 364 8.42 14.59 -12.54
CA GLU A 364 9.20 14.26 -13.72
C GLU A 364 8.35 13.68 -14.86
N PHE A 365 7.42 12.77 -14.53
CA PHE A 365 6.66 12.02 -15.53
C PHE A 365 5.21 12.50 -15.69
N HIS A 366 4.80 13.55 -14.96
CA HIS A 366 3.46 14.13 -15.01
C HIS A 366 2.35 13.09 -14.79
N ILE A 367 2.53 12.21 -13.81
CA ILE A 367 1.58 11.17 -13.42
C ILE A 367 1.16 11.40 -11.95
N ARG A 368 0.11 10.72 -11.52
CA ARG A 368 -0.27 10.60 -10.11
C ARG A 368 -0.01 9.17 -9.64
N ILE A 369 0.67 9.03 -8.51
CA ILE A 369 1.04 7.74 -7.92
C ILE A 369 0.10 7.45 -6.75
N PRO A 370 -0.71 6.38 -6.80
CA PRO A 370 -1.57 6.01 -5.68
C PRO A 370 -0.77 5.40 -4.51
N ASP A 371 -1.32 5.48 -3.30
CA ASP A 371 -0.68 4.99 -2.07
C ASP A 371 -0.25 3.52 -2.14
N SER A 372 -1.01 2.68 -2.86
CA SER A 372 -0.64 1.29 -3.07
C SER A 372 0.70 1.11 -3.79
N GLU A 373 1.00 1.98 -4.76
CA GLU A 373 2.28 2.00 -5.48
C GLU A 373 3.40 2.60 -4.63
N ILE A 374 3.09 3.63 -3.81
CA ILE A 374 4.04 4.14 -2.81
C ILE A 374 4.46 3.02 -1.85
N GLY A 375 3.52 2.18 -1.43
CA GLY A 375 3.82 0.98 -0.64
C GLY A 375 4.78 0.00 -1.32
N PHE A 376 4.73 -0.16 -2.65
CA PHE A 376 5.71 -0.98 -3.37
C PHE A 376 7.08 -0.30 -3.48
N ILE A 377 7.13 1.01 -3.67
CA ILE A 377 8.38 1.78 -3.59
C ILE A 377 8.99 1.60 -2.21
N ALA A 378 8.20 1.72 -1.14
CA ALA A 378 8.63 1.54 0.23
C ALA A 378 9.22 0.14 0.49
N MET A 379 8.65 -0.92 -0.09
CA MET A 379 9.24 -2.25 -0.01
C MET A 379 10.64 -2.31 -0.63
N HIS A 380 10.84 -1.72 -1.81
CA HIS A 380 12.16 -1.68 -2.46
C HIS A 380 13.18 -0.91 -1.59
N ILE A 381 12.79 0.25 -1.07
CA ILE A 381 13.64 1.07 -0.20
C ILE A 381 13.93 0.35 1.13
N GLY A 382 12.93 -0.27 1.74
CA GLY A 382 13.08 -1.03 2.98
C GLY A 382 14.13 -2.14 2.85
N PHE A 383 14.08 -2.93 1.80
CA PHE A 383 15.10 -3.95 1.53
C PHE A 383 16.49 -3.38 1.30
N ALA A 384 16.60 -2.23 0.62
CA ALA A 384 17.90 -1.58 0.42
C ALA A 384 18.49 -1.06 1.73
N ILE A 385 17.66 -0.42 2.57
CA ILE A 385 18.06 0.05 3.90
C ILE A 385 18.46 -1.13 4.79
N GLU A 386 17.71 -2.22 4.81
CA GLU A 386 18.02 -3.42 5.59
C GLU A 386 19.36 -4.01 5.15
N SER A 387 19.59 -4.17 3.85
CA SER A 387 20.85 -4.68 3.29
C SER A 387 22.04 -3.79 3.62
N SER A 388 21.88 -2.46 3.58
CA SER A 388 22.95 -1.53 3.96
C SER A 388 23.22 -1.56 5.47
N MET A 389 22.17 -1.63 6.30
CA MET A 389 22.30 -1.73 7.76
C MET A 389 22.92 -3.05 8.21
N GLU A 390 22.66 -4.16 7.53
CA GLU A 390 23.32 -5.43 7.81
C GLU A 390 24.84 -5.33 7.68
N SER A 391 25.35 -4.55 6.74
CA SER A 391 26.80 -4.32 6.59
C SER A 391 27.37 -3.40 7.67
N ILE A 392 26.60 -2.41 8.15
CA ILE A 392 27.05 -1.42 9.15
C ILE A 392 26.83 -1.92 10.60
N SER A 393 25.79 -2.72 10.83
CA SER A 393 25.39 -3.15 12.18
C SER A 393 26.16 -4.36 12.71
N LYS A 394 26.90 -5.08 11.86
CA LYS A 394 27.67 -6.26 12.28
C LYS A 394 28.70 -5.89 13.33
N ILE A 395 28.70 -6.66 14.41
CA ILE A 395 29.74 -6.55 15.44
C ILE A 395 31.01 -7.19 14.88
N ARG A 396 32.03 -6.40 14.65
CA ARG A 396 33.31 -6.86 14.10
C ARG A 396 34.17 -7.45 15.21
N ILE A 397 34.40 -8.76 15.12
CA ILE A 397 35.10 -9.54 16.12
C ILE A 397 36.45 -9.95 15.56
N MET A 398 37.52 -9.62 16.28
CA MET A 398 38.88 -10.09 15.99
C MET A 398 39.33 -11.09 17.06
N PHE A 399 39.98 -12.17 16.61
CA PHE A 399 40.58 -13.14 17.53
C PHE A 399 42.07 -12.87 17.71
N LEU A 400 42.51 -12.86 18.98
CA LEU A 400 43.94 -12.88 19.33
C LEU A 400 44.30 -14.25 19.89
N TYR A 401 45.13 -14.97 19.15
CA TYR A 401 45.56 -16.33 19.49
C TYR A 401 46.99 -16.60 19.09
N GLY A 402 47.67 -17.55 19.78
CA GLY A 402 48.94 -18.06 19.36
C GLY A 402 48.80 -19.11 18.25
N ASN A 403 49.88 -19.54 17.64
CA ASN A 403 49.95 -20.43 16.44
C ASN A 403 49.27 -21.83 16.56
N TYR A 404 48.12 -21.96 17.20
CA TYR A 404 47.36 -23.18 17.33
C TYR A 404 46.07 -23.07 16.51
N LEU A 405 46.10 -23.49 15.27
CA LEU A 405 45.07 -23.23 14.24
C LEU A 405 43.66 -23.75 14.55
N ASN A 406 43.50 -24.87 15.24
CA ASN A 406 42.17 -25.50 15.37
C ASN A 406 41.28 -24.91 16.49
N ILE A 407 41.81 -24.03 17.33
CA ILE A 407 41.07 -23.50 18.48
C ILE A 407 40.15 -22.36 18.06
N VAL A 408 40.62 -21.50 17.17
CA VAL A 408 39.86 -20.37 16.63
C VAL A 408 38.63 -20.84 15.87
N GLU A 409 38.76 -21.93 15.09
CA GLU A 409 37.63 -22.48 14.33
C GLU A 409 36.46 -22.85 15.22
N LYS A 410 36.68 -23.45 16.39
CA LYS A 410 35.59 -23.82 17.32
C LYS A 410 34.90 -22.60 17.93
N VAL A 411 35.65 -21.55 18.29
CA VAL A 411 35.09 -20.33 18.84
C VAL A 411 34.33 -19.55 17.74
N SER A 412 34.94 -19.45 16.59
CA SER A 412 34.34 -18.86 15.39
C SER A 412 33.03 -19.55 15.02
N GLN A 413 33.02 -20.88 14.95
CA GLN A 413 31.83 -21.66 14.66
C GLN A 413 30.71 -21.43 15.70
N TYR A 414 31.05 -21.44 16.99
CA TYR A 414 30.09 -21.14 18.06
C TYR A 414 29.43 -19.77 17.88
N ILE A 415 30.24 -18.75 17.58
CA ILE A 415 29.76 -17.38 17.41
C ILE A 415 28.89 -17.29 16.16
N MET A 416 29.34 -17.86 15.04
CA MET A 416 28.56 -17.89 13.77
C MET A 416 27.25 -18.66 13.90
N ASP A 417 27.26 -19.84 14.56
CA ASP A 417 26.04 -20.64 14.76
C ASP A 417 24.98 -19.91 15.61
N LYS A 418 25.43 -19.08 16.55
CA LYS A 418 24.54 -18.40 17.49
C LYS A 418 24.11 -17.01 17.07
N TYR A 419 25.00 -16.25 16.45
CA TYR A 419 24.80 -14.84 16.12
C TYR A 419 24.73 -14.59 14.61
N GLY A 420 25.18 -15.55 13.78
CA GLY A 420 25.03 -15.54 12.33
C GLY A 420 25.38 -14.20 11.68
N ASP A 421 24.39 -13.60 11.03
CA ASP A 421 24.55 -12.36 10.26
C ASP A 421 24.82 -11.12 11.12
N LYS A 422 24.65 -11.20 12.45
CA LYS A 422 24.90 -10.07 13.38
C LYS A 422 26.38 -9.83 13.68
N VAL A 423 27.26 -10.71 13.27
CA VAL A 423 28.69 -10.65 13.55
C VAL A 423 29.50 -10.79 12.28
N GLU A 424 30.65 -10.14 12.27
CA GLU A 424 31.67 -10.28 11.23
C GLU A 424 33.00 -10.63 11.89
N ILE A 425 33.62 -11.72 11.44
CA ILE A 425 34.90 -12.16 11.94
C ILE A 425 36.00 -11.58 11.07
N LEU A 426 36.82 -10.70 11.66
CA LEU A 426 37.94 -10.07 10.97
C LEU A 426 39.22 -10.91 11.09
N SER A 427 39.97 -11.05 10.00
CA SER A 427 41.34 -11.55 10.07
C SER A 427 42.24 -10.49 10.70
N GLN A 428 43.34 -10.93 11.35
CA GLN A 428 44.30 -10.01 11.97
C GLN A 428 44.96 -9.04 10.96
N GLU A 429 44.99 -9.41 9.68
CA GLU A 429 45.55 -8.60 8.59
C GLU A 429 44.62 -7.49 8.14
N VAL A 430 43.29 -7.64 8.33
CA VAL A 430 42.27 -6.69 7.89
C VAL A 430 41.96 -5.62 8.93
N CYS A 431 42.35 -5.85 10.20
CA CYS A 431 42.14 -4.88 11.26
C CYS A 431 43.11 -3.69 11.12
N SER A 432 42.59 -2.53 10.78
CA SER A 432 43.36 -1.27 10.64
C SER A 432 42.71 -0.13 11.42
N MET A 433 43.41 1.01 11.54
CA MET A 433 42.81 2.22 12.13
C MET A 433 41.56 2.72 11.41
N GLN A 434 41.41 2.38 10.12
CA GLN A 434 40.21 2.73 9.32
C GLN A 434 39.06 1.74 9.52
N ASN A 435 39.35 0.51 9.96
CA ASN A 435 38.33 -0.52 10.22
C ASN A 435 38.65 -1.27 11.54
N PRO A 436 38.46 -0.63 12.71
CA PRO A 436 38.77 -1.22 13.99
C PRO A 436 37.77 -2.34 14.35
N ALA A 437 38.23 -3.37 15.08
CA ALA A 437 37.34 -4.36 15.67
C ALA A 437 36.50 -3.73 16.80
N ASP A 438 35.25 -4.13 16.91
CA ASP A 438 34.36 -3.71 18.00
C ASP A 438 34.57 -4.56 19.25
N LEU A 439 34.99 -5.83 19.07
CA LEU A 439 35.25 -6.79 20.13
C LEU A 439 36.52 -7.59 19.81
N ILE A 440 37.39 -7.74 20.79
CA ILE A 440 38.56 -8.63 20.70
C ILE A 440 38.31 -9.83 21.60
N VAL A 441 38.36 -11.03 21.03
CA VAL A 441 38.34 -12.29 21.79
C VAL A 441 39.77 -12.82 21.89
N SER A 442 40.37 -12.70 23.08
CA SER A 442 41.76 -13.07 23.32
C SER A 442 41.87 -14.43 24.00
N MET A 443 42.77 -15.25 23.49
CA MET A 443 43.23 -16.51 24.11
C MET A 443 44.68 -16.39 24.63
N ILE A 444 45.22 -15.18 24.65
CA ILE A 444 46.57 -14.87 25.07
C ILE A 444 46.51 -13.97 26.30
N ASP A 445 47.36 -14.24 27.30
CA ASP A 445 47.49 -13.40 28.48
C ASP A 445 48.25 -12.12 28.15
N GLY A 446 47.65 -10.96 28.46
CA GLY A 446 48.28 -9.65 28.30
C GLY A 446 47.30 -8.47 28.29
N PRO A 447 47.77 -7.26 28.63
CA PRO A 447 46.91 -6.07 28.55
C PRO A 447 46.71 -5.64 27.08
N ILE A 448 45.46 -5.59 26.63
CA ILE A 448 45.07 -5.12 25.29
C ILE A 448 44.28 -3.83 25.46
N LEU A 449 44.76 -2.74 24.85
CA LEU A 449 44.29 -1.37 25.11
C LEU A 449 43.42 -0.77 23.98
N LEU A 450 43.03 -1.54 22.95
CA LEU A 450 42.50 -0.95 21.72
C LEU A 450 41.00 -1.17 21.45
N ALA A 451 40.31 -2.06 22.18
CA ALA A 451 38.86 -2.32 22.04
C ALA A 451 38.36 -3.08 23.28
N ASP A 452 37.03 -3.24 23.40
CA ASP A 452 36.49 -4.16 24.40
C ASP A 452 37.06 -5.57 24.18
N THR A 453 37.78 -6.08 25.19
CA THR A 453 38.49 -7.37 25.10
C THR A 453 37.87 -8.37 26.06
N VAL A 454 37.55 -9.55 25.57
CA VAL A 454 37.13 -10.71 26.34
C VAL A 454 38.23 -11.76 26.30
N GLN A 455 38.72 -12.16 27.48
CA GLN A 455 39.70 -13.22 27.61
C GLN A 455 38.98 -14.56 27.83
N ILE A 456 39.31 -15.53 27.02
CA ILE A 456 38.74 -16.88 27.09
C ILE A 456 39.82 -17.94 27.12
N SER A 457 39.49 -19.13 27.67
CA SER A 457 40.38 -20.28 27.59
C SER A 457 40.38 -20.90 26.19
N PRO A 458 41.46 -21.55 25.78
CA PRO A 458 41.55 -22.22 24.49
C PRO A 458 40.53 -23.33 24.28
N PHE A 459 39.83 -23.81 25.29
CA PHE A 459 38.90 -24.95 25.23
C PHE A 459 37.42 -24.55 25.21
N LEU A 460 37.11 -23.25 25.18
CA LEU A 460 35.74 -22.71 25.11
C LEU A 460 34.80 -23.35 26.14
N THR A 461 35.11 -23.15 27.43
CA THR A 461 34.29 -23.67 28.52
C THR A 461 32.91 -23.01 28.57
N PRO A 462 31.91 -23.57 29.31
CA PRO A 462 30.63 -22.92 29.50
C PRO A 462 30.73 -21.49 30.03
N LYS A 463 31.73 -21.21 30.89
CA LYS A 463 32.01 -19.86 31.39
C LYS A 463 32.51 -18.93 30.28
N ASP A 464 33.39 -19.41 29.42
CA ASP A 464 33.91 -18.63 28.28
C ASP A 464 32.76 -18.26 27.31
N LYS A 465 31.84 -19.20 27.03
CA LYS A 465 30.64 -18.94 26.22
C LYS A 465 29.79 -17.81 26.80
N THR A 466 29.57 -17.84 28.12
CA THR A 466 28.82 -16.78 28.81
C THR A 466 29.50 -15.43 28.69
N CYS A 467 30.85 -15.38 28.91
CA CYS A 467 31.61 -14.14 28.78
C CYS A 467 31.56 -13.55 27.35
N VAL A 468 31.71 -14.39 26.33
CA VAL A 468 31.57 -13.97 24.92
C VAL A 468 30.17 -13.45 24.63
N ASP A 469 29.13 -14.15 25.09
CA ASP A 469 27.74 -13.76 24.90
C ASP A 469 27.43 -12.41 25.57
N GLU A 470 27.91 -12.18 26.78
CA GLU A 470 27.73 -10.91 27.48
C GLU A 470 28.45 -9.75 26.77
N ALA A 471 29.66 -10.00 26.26
CA ALA A 471 30.43 -9.01 25.53
C ALA A 471 29.77 -8.64 24.20
N ILE A 472 29.27 -9.60 23.43
CA ILE A 472 28.55 -9.35 22.20
C ILE A 472 27.28 -8.52 22.48
N ARG A 473 26.51 -8.89 23.49
CA ARG A 473 25.30 -8.12 23.90
C ARG A 473 25.64 -6.70 24.37
N LYS A 474 26.78 -6.51 25.03
CA LYS A 474 27.27 -5.19 25.45
C LYS A 474 27.58 -4.34 24.22
N CYS A 475 28.34 -4.87 23.26
CA CYS A 475 28.66 -4.19 22.01
C CYS A 475 27.40 -3.84 21.21
N GLU A 476 26.41 -4.75 21.13
CA GLU A 476 25.11 -4.52 20.48
C GLU A 476 24.38 -3.33 21.13
N LYS A 477 24.31 -3.30 22.46
CA LYS A 477 23.72 -2.18 23.21
C LYS A 477 24.45 -0.86 23.03
N GLU A 478 25.77 -0.87 23.01
CA GLU A 478 26.55 0.35 22.84
C GLU A 478 26.45 0.92 21.45
N LYS A 479 26.44 0.09 20.42
CA LYS A 479 26.17 0.53 19.04
C LYS A 479 24.77 1.15 18.91
N THR A 480 23.75 0.52 19.46
CA THR A 480 22.38 1.04 19.45
C THR A 480 22.23 2.33 20.27
N ASN A 481 22.86 2.43 21.43
CA ASN A 481 22.78 3.59 22.33
C ASN A 481 23.59 4.81 21.85
N LYS A 482 24.67 4.64 21.10
CA LYS A 482 25.43 5.76 20.54
C LYS A 482 24.61 6.60 19.55
N ILE A 483 23.65 5.99 18.89
CA ILE A 483 22.81 6.66 17.88
C ILE A 483 21.66 7.47 18.50
N ILE A 484 21.10 7.08 19.64
CA ILE A 484 19.78 7.57 20.05
C ILE A 484 19.79 8.62 21.20
N LYS A 485 20.69 8.59 22.15
CA LYS A 485 20.42 9.26 23.45
C LYS A 485 20.90 10.70 23.65
N LYS A 486 21.91 11.17 22.97
CA LYS A 486 22.47 12.49 23.30
C LYS A 486 21.89 13.65 22.48
N ASP A 487 21.41 13.33 21.28
CA ASP A 487 21.08 14.35 20.29
C ASP A 487 19.59 14.71 20.17
N LEU A 488 18.67 13.81 20.53
CA LEU A 488 17.25 14.08 20.38
C LEU A 488 16.70 15.17 21.33
N ILE A 489 17.13 15.22 22.57
CA ILE A 489 16.61 16.17 23.59
C ILE A 489 16.82 17.62 23.18
N GLN A 490 17.89 17.93 22.45
CA GLN A 490 18.20 19.29 21.99
C GLN A 490 17.17 19.87 21.01
N TYR A 491 16.38 19.01 20.34
CA TYR A 491 15.37 19.45 19.38
C TYR A 491 14.01 19.79 20.03
N PHE A 492 13.82 19.43 21.31
CA PHE A 492 12.62 19.77 22.05
C PHE A 492 12.79 21.09 22.81
N HIS A 493 11.76 21.93 22.76
CA HIS A 493 11.74 23.19 23.50
C HIS A 493 10.49 23.27 24.38
N GLN A 494 10.64 23.65 25.66
CA GLN A 494 9.55 23.67 26.64
C GLN A 494 8.34 24.49 26.17
N ASN A 495 8.58 25.59 25.46
CA ASN A 495 7.51 26.48 24.96
C ASN A 495 6.74 25.90 23.76
N LEU A 496 7.18 24.77 23.21
CA LEU A 496 6.55 24.09 22.08
C LEU A 496 5.87 22.77 22.51
N PHE A 497 5.54 22.65 23.80
CA PHE A 497 4.72 21.57 24.35
C PHE A 497 3.32 22.09 24.68
N PHE A 498 2.30 21.48 24.08
CA PHE A 498 0.91 21.90 24.21
C PHE A 498 0.04 20.75 24.72
N ILE A 499 -0.91 21.06 25.59
CA ILE A 499 -1.97 20.15 26.01
C ILE A 499 -3.29 20.69 25.47
N ASN A 500 -3.94 19.94 24.62
CA ASN A 500 -5.24 20.29 24.07
C ASN A 500 -6.37 19.57 24.83
N GLU A 501 -7.39 20.31 25.25
CA GLU A 501 -8.56 19.80 25.97
C GLU A 501 -9.86 19.96 25.15
N LYS A 502 -9.79 20.58 23.96
CA LYS A 502 -10.95 20.87 23.12
C LYS A 502 -10.96 19.97 21.88
N PRO A 503 -12.13 19.68 21.31
CA PRO A 503 -12.19 19.06 19.99
C PRO A 503 -11.49 19.97 18.96
N LEU A 504 -10.60 19.38 18.16
CA LEU A 504 -9.91 20.02 17.03
C LEU A 504 -10.04 19.12 15.81
N SER A 505 -10.06 19.70 14.61
CA SER A 505 -9.84 18.96 13.38
C SER A 505 -8.35 18.74 13.14
N LYS A 506 -8.01 17.87 12.19
CA LYS A 506 -6.63 17.64 11.73
C LYS A 506 -5.99 18.95 11.24
N GLU A 507 -6.72 19.68 10.41
CA GLU A 507 -6.28 20.92 9.79
C GLU A 507 -6.07 22.04 10.84
N GLU A 508 -6.96 22.13 11.82
CA GLU A 508 -6.81 23.07 12.94
C GLU A 508 -5.59 22.76 13.79
N CYS A 509 -5.32 21.47 14.02
CA CYS A 509 -4.14 21.01 14.76
C CYS A 509 -2.84 21.34 14.02
N ILE A 510 -2.77 21.03 12.72
CA ILE A 510 -1.61 21.34 11.88
C ILE A 510 -1.38 22.85 11.82
N SER A 511 -2.45 23.63 11.59
CA SER A 511 -2.38 25.09 11.54
C SER A 511 -1.90 25.69 12.86
N PHE A 512 -2.38 25.18 13.98
CA PHE A 512 -1.94 25.66 15.30
C PHE A 512 -0.45 25.37 15.52
N LEU A 513 0.02 24.14 15.34
CA LEU A 513 1.41 23.78 15.59
C LEU A 513 2.37 24.46 14.61
N GLY A 514 1.98 24.53 13.33
CA GLY A 514 2.76 25.23 12.31
C GLY A 514 2.92 26.72 12.63
N GLN A 515 1.85 27.41 13.02
CA GLN A 515 1.92 28.80 13.43
C GLN A 515 2.81 29.01 14.66
N GLN A 516 2.78 28.07 15.64
CA GLN A 516 3.67 28.14 16.81
C GLN A 516 5.14 28.03 16.43
N LEU A 517 5.48 27.17 15.43
CA LEU A 517 6.85 27.05 14.93
C LEU A 517 7.28 28.27 14.12
N GLU A 518 6.38 28.85 13.30
CA GLU A 518 6.61 30.09 12.57
C GLU A 518 6.82 31.25 13.54
N ASP A 519 5.96 31.43 14.54
CA ASP A 519 6.04 32.48 15.56
C ASP A 519 7.30 32.34 16.44
N PHE A 520 7.75 31.10 16.66
CA PHE A 520 8.99 30.81 17.37
C PHE A 520 10.24 31.12 16.54
N GLY A 521 10.08 31.34 15.23
CA GLY A 521 11.14 31.70 14.29
C GLY A 521 12.10 30.59 13.93
N VAL A 522 11.69 29.34 14.05
CA VAL A 522 12.51 28.15 13.71
C VAL A 522 12.21 27.58 12.31
N VAL A 523 11.13 28.03 11.70
CA VAL A 523 10.73 27.70 10.32
C VAL A 523 10.39 28.98 9.56
N PRO A 524 10.45 28.99 8.21
CA PRO A 524 10.05 30.15 7.41
C PRO A 524 8.53 30.33 7.40
N SER A 525 8.07 31.52 7.04
CA SER A 525 6.66 31.77 6.76
C SER A 525 6.18 30.90 5.59
N GLY A 526 5.01 30.28 5.74
CA GLY A 526 4.45 29.33 4.78
C GLY A 526 4.80 27.87 5.06
N PHE A 527 5.53 27.59 6.13
CA PHE A 527 5.80 26.22 6.58
C PHE A 527 4.52 25.43 6.81
N THR A 528 3.53 26.05 7.46
CA THR A 528 2.21 25.44 7.72
C THR A 528 1.54 24.95 6.44
N GLN A 529 1.62 25.72 5.34
CA GLN A 529 1.06 25.31 4.07
C GLN A 529 1.81 24.09 3.50
N SER A 530 3.14 24.10 3.55
CA SER A 530 3.95 22.96 3.10
C SER A 530 3.67 21.68 3.87
N VAL A 531 3.36 21.77 5.16
CA VAL A 531 2.93 20.61 5.98
C VAL A 531 1.56 20.10 5.52
N ASN A 532 0.61 21.00 5.22
CA ASN A 532 -0.70 20.61 4.70
C ASN A 532 -0.57 19.95 3.32
N ASP A 533 0.25 20.52 2.42
CA ASP A 533 0.52 19.94 1.09
C ASP A 533 1.14 18.53 1.21
N ARG A 534 2.01 18.32 2.22
CA ARG A 534 2.58 17.00 2.52
C ARG A 534 1.51 16.03 3.03
N GLU A 535 0.63 16.47 3.90
CA GLU A 535 -0.43 15.64 4.47
C GLU A 535 -1.47 15.21 3.43
N GLU A 536 -1.72 16.04 2.40
CA GLU A 536 -2.60 15.72 1.27
C GLU A 536 -2.05 14.59 0.38
N LEU A 537 -0.72 14.41 0.33
CA LEU A 537 -0.09 13.35 -0.45
C LEU A 537 -0.29 11.98 0.19
N SER A 538 -0.16 11.90 1.49
CA SER A 538 -0.39 10.69 2.28
C SER A 538 -0.40 11.06 3.76
N SER A 539 -1.24 10.38 4.54
CA SER A 539 -1.38 10.62 5.97
C SER A 539 -0.08 10.40 6.73
N THR A 540 0.25 11.34 7.62
CA THR A 540 1.39 11.24 8.54
C THR A 540 1.00 10.60 9.88
N CYS A 541 -0.13 9.90 9.97
CA CYS A 541 -0.56 9.16 11.14
C CYS A 541 0.14 7.81 11.20
N PHE A 542 0.72 7.49 12.37
CA PHE A 542 1.44 6.24 12.63
C PHE A 542 0.96 5.61 13.95
N PHE A 543 1.03 4.29 14.06
CA PHE A 543 0.74 3.54 15.29
C PHE A 543 -0.63 3.83 15.93
N ASP A 544 -1.67 4.08 15.14
CA ASP A 544 -3.08 4.28 15.55
C ASP A 544 -3.37 5.49 16.47
N HIS A 545 -2.37 6.09 17.10
CA HIS A 545 -2.54 7.18 18.07
C HIS A 545 -1.56 8.33 17.92
N PHE A 546 -0.67 8.24 16.95
CA PHE A 546 0.48 9.12 16.83
C PHE A 546 0.55 9.72 15.43
N ALA A 547 0.72 11.03 15.30
CA ALA A 547 0.95 11.70 14.04
C ALA A 547 2.25 12.50 14.05
N ILE A 548 2.96 12.51 12.92
CA ILE A 548 4.20 13.26 12.72
C ILE A 548 4.04 14.16 11.49
N PRO A 549 3.20 15.20 11.53
CA PRO A 549 3.12 16.14 10.43
C PRO A 549 4.44 16.90 10.25
N HIS A 550 4.90 16.99 8.99
CA HIS A 550 6.15 17.63 8.63
C HIS A 550 6.08 18.17 7.20
N SER A 551 7.01 19.06 6.84
CA SER A 551 7.11 19.61 5.49
C SER A 551 7.80 18.65 4.52
N ILE A 552 7.47 18.73 3.21
CA ILE A 552 8.18 18.00 2.17
C ILE A 552 9.63 18.48 2.03
N GLU A 553 9.85 19.78 2.25
CA GLU A 553 11.16 20.42 2.04
C GLU A 553 11.89 20.62 3.37
N LEU A 554 13.20 20.34 3.39
CA LEU A 554 14.06 20.70 4.53
C LEU A 554 14.37 22.20 4.51
N ASN A 555 13.37 22.99 4.84
CA ASN A 555 13.48 24.44 4.86
C ASN A 555 13.47 25.06 6.29
N ALA A 556 13.57 24.23 7.33
CA ALA A 556 13.65 24.69 8.70
C ALA A 556 14.92 25.52 8.92
N ILE A 557 14.76 26.67 9.60
CA ILE A 557 15.88 27.54 10.00
C ILE A 557 16.69 26.86 11.14
N LYS A 558 15.97 26.14 12.01
CA LYS A 558 16.53 25.37 13.09
C LYS A 558 15.69 24.13 13.33
N THR A 559 16.28 22.96 13.31
CA THR A 559 15.59 21.70 13.63
C THR A 559 14.95 21.78 15.01
N THR A 560 13.64 21.67 15.06
CA THR A 560 12.87 21.82 16.31
C THR A 560 11.58 21.00 16.20
N ILE A 561 11.15 20.42 17.33
CA ILE A 561 9.98 19.56 17.42
C ILE A 561 8.92 20.27 18.27
N ALA A 562 7.73 20.50 17.70
CA ALA A 562 6.55 20.92 18.44
C ALA A 562 5.69 19.72 18.80
N VAL A 563 5.25 19.63 20.05
CA VAL A 563 4.49 18.49 20.57
C VAL A 563 3.11 18.94 21.04
N MET A 564 2.08 18.22 20.62
CA MET A 564 0.73 18.35 21.18
C MET A 564 0.25 17.03 21.75
N ILE A 565 -0.24 17.06 22.99
CA ILE A 565 -0.96 15.94 23.60
C ILE A 565 -2.44 16.35 23.70
N SER A 566 -3.31 15.64 22.99
CA SER A 566 -4.74 15.93 23.00
C SER A 566 -5.50 14.97 23.94
N LYS A 567 -6.23 15.51 24.90
CA LYS A 567 -7.12 14.73 25.77
C LYS A 567 -8.33 14.20 24.99
N VAL A 568 -8.81 15.00 24.03
CA VAL A 568 -9.87 14.62 23.10
C VAL A 568 -9.20 14.07 21.84
N PRO A 569 -9.51 12.83 21.39
CA PRO A 569 -8.92 12.31 20.17
C PRO A 569 -9.21 13.21 18.97
N ILE A 570 -8.19 13.46 18.16
CA ILE A 570 -8.30 14.20 16.90
C ILE A 570 -8.49 13.17 15.79
N LYS A 571 -9.56 13.33 15.01
CA LYS A 571 -9.78 12.44 13.86
C LYS A 571 -8.76 12.75 12.77
N TRP A 572 -7.91 11.76 12.47
CA TRP A 572 -6.88 11.80 11.45
C TRP A 572 -7.18 10.73 10.41
N GLU A 573 -7.96 11.10 9.39
CA GLU A 573 -8.60 10.17 8.45
C GLU A 573 -9.45 9.11 9.16
N GLU A 574 -9.04 7.83 9.12
CA GLU A 574 -9.74 6.73 9.81
C GLU A 574 -9.27 6.52 11.25
N GLN A 575 -8.18 7.21 11.68
CA GLN A 575 -7.52 7.02 12.96
C GLN A 575 -7.92 8.09 13.99
N ASN A 576 -7.72 7.77 15.27
CA ASN A 576 -7.94 8.67 16.39
C ASN A 576 -6.63 9.02 17.09
N VAL A 577 -6.03 10.14 16.71
CA VAL A 577 -4.71 10.58 17.17
C VAL A 577 -4.81 11.35 18.50
N LYS A 578 -3.89 11.09 19.42
CA LYS A 578 -3.74 11.81 20.68
C LYS A 578 -2.38 12.48 20.87
N PHE A 579 -1.35 11.95 20.20
CA PHE A 579 0.01 12.47 20.27
C PHE A 579 0.41 12.98 18.89
N ILE A 580 0.76 14.25 18.81
CA ILE A 580 1.19 14.89 17.57
C ILE A 580 2.57 15.50 17.80
N MET A 581 3.51 15.15 16.92
CA MET A 581 4.86 15.72 16.90
C MET A 581 5.10 16.32 15.52
N MET A 582 5.09 17.65 15.42
CA MET A 582 5.38 18.36 14.18
C MET A 582 6.89 18.63 14.09
N LEU A 583 7.48 18.22 12.96
CA LEU A 583 8.91 18.34 12.69
C LEU A 583 9.20 19.43 11.69
#